data_6a27f379cd74e0ca0635b150ac528cb9
#
_entry.id   6a27f379cd74e0ca0635b150ac528cb9
#
_cell.length_a   1.000
_cell.length_b   1.000
_cell.length_c   1.000
_cell.angle_alpha   90.00
_cell.angle_beta   90.00
_cell.angle_gamma   90.00
#
_symmetry.space_group_name_H-M   'P 1'
#
loop_
_entity.id
_entity.type
_entity.pdbx_description
1 polymer ?
#
loop_
_entity_poly.entity_id
_entity_poly.type
_entity_poly.pdbx_seq_one_letter_code
_entity_poly.pdbx_strand_id
1 'polypeptide(L)'
;MLMTILALVVSASIDSTTLCIGDQTDMRLTATCQENEKVIFPTLEKELIPGVEIVGKSEIESKKLGDGRVQYNQSVTITSFTDSLFYINPLAFVTGEDTVLSNSLSLNVIQPFEVDSTDIAITDIKNVYRAPIWWWGILRWVLLAIVLAGASVGAYYL
;
A
#
# COMPACT_ATOMS: atom_id res chain seq x y z
N MET A 1 -26.71 40.91 10.73
CA MET A 1 -25.96 39.80 11.36
C MET A 1 -26.03 38.65 10.39
N LEU A 2 -25.02 38.53 9.52
CA LEU A 2 -24.97 37.45 8.53
C LEU A 2 -24.61 36.19 9.30
N MET A 3 -25.56 35.30 9.46
CA MET A 3 -25.36 33.96 10.01
C MET A 3 -24.71 33.13 8.91
N THR A 4 -23.40 33.06 8.94
CA THR A 4 -22.66 32.16 8.03
C THR A 4 -22.97 30.74 8.47
N ILE A 5 -23.92 30.10 7.80
CA ILE A 5 -24.17 28.66 7.92
C ILE A 5 -22.93 28.00 7.30
N LEU A 6 -21.98 27.64 8.14
CA LEU A 6 -20.82 26.88 7.68
C LEU A 6 -21.27 25.43 7.51
N ALA A 7 -21.57 25.10 6.27
CA ALA A 7 -22.02 23.76 5.91
C ALA A 7 -20.94 22.71 6.19
N LEU A 8 -21.36 21.49 6.59
CA LEU A 8 -20.52 20.32 6.62
C LEU A 8 -19.86 20.14 5.23
N VAL A 9 -18.54 20.05 5.21
CA VAL A 9 -17.77 19.78 3.99
C VAL A 9 -17.18 18.39 4.12
N VAL A 10 -17.51 17.52 3.16
CA VAL A 10 -17.03 16.14 3.12
C VAL A 10 -16.28 15.87 1.82
N SER A 11 -15.25 15.04 1.89
CA SER A 11 -14.49 14.59 0.72
C SER A 11 -13.98 13.18 0.93
N ALA A 12 -13.86 12.47 -0.19
CA ALA A 12 -13.18 11.18 -0.25
C ALA A 12 -12.04 11.26 -1.26
N SER A 13 -10.92 10.61 -0.97
CA SER A 13 -9.76 10.51 -1.86
C SER A 13 -9.14 9.13 -1.76
N ILE A 14 -8.49 8.68 -2.83
CA ILE A 14 -7.73 7.44 -2.87
C ILE A 14 -6.27 7.80 -3.18
N ASP A 15 -5.33 7.17 -2.49
CA ASP A 15 -3.91 7.46 -2.66
C ASP A 15 -3.40 7.01 -4.04
N SER A 16 -3.91 5.89 -4.55
CA SER A 16 -3.65 5.42 -5.92
C SER A 16 -4.94 5.02 -6.61
N THR A 17 -5.21 5.58 -7.77
CA THR A 17 -6.38 5.27 -8.59
C THR A 17 -6.17 4.05 -9.50
N THR A 18 -4.94 3.51 -9.55
CA THR A 18 -4.61 2.32 -10.33
C THR A 18 -3.85 1.35 -9.44
N LEU A 19 -4.32 0.10 -9.40
CA LEU A 19 -3.74 -1.00 -8.61
C LEU A 19 -3.52 -2.22 -9.49
N CYS A 20 -2.58 -3.07 -9.11
CA CYS A 20 -2.55 -4.44 -9.57
C CYS A 20 -3.50 -5.30 -8.74
N ILE A 21 -3.98 -6.42 -9.31
CA ILE A 21 -4.81 -7.40 -8.59
C ILE A 21 -4.11 -7.81 -7.29
N GLY A 22 -4.83 -7.67 -6.16
CA GLY A 22 -4.34 -8.01 -4.83
C GLY A 22 -3.51 -6.93 -4.14
N ASP A 23 -3.16 -5.84 -4.83
CA ASP A 23 -2.54 -4.68 -4.17
C ASP A 23 -3.54 -3.95 -3.28
N GLN A 24 -3.03 -3.18 -2.34
CA GLN A 24 -3.82 -2.40 -1.41
C GLN A 24 -3.59 -0.91 -1.61
N THR A 25 -4.62 -0.11 -1.40
CA THR A 25 -4.53 1.34 -1.36
C THR A 25 -5.40 1.91 -0.23
N ASP A 26 -5.03 3.08 0.24
CA ASP A 26 -5.79 3.76 1.27
C ASP A 26 -6.75 4.78 0.67
N MET A 27 -8.03 4.62 1.04
CA MET A 27 -9.07 5.60 0.81
C MET A 27 -9.22 6.46 2.06
N ARG A 28 -9.05 7.76 1.91
CA ARG A 28 -9.17 8.72 3.00
C ARG A 28 -10.51 9.45 2.93
N LEU A 29 -11.24 9.36 4.01
CA LEU A 29 -12.51 10.04 4.23
C LEU A 29 -12.27 11.24 5.14
N THR A 30 -12.67 12.42 4.70
CA THR A 30 -12.50 13.66 5.46
C THR A 30 -13.84 14.37 5.61
N ALA A 31 -14.15 14.77 6.82
CA ALA A 31 -15.33 15.58 7.13
C ALA A 31 -14.92 16.78 7.99
N THR A 32 -15.31 17.99 7.58
CA THR A 32 -15.04 19.23 8.33
C THR A 32 -16.34 19.88 8.71
N CYS A 33 -16.55 20.10 10.00
CA CYS A 33 -17.77 20.70 10.57
C CYS A 33 -17.41 21.70 11.69
N GLN A 34 -18.43 22.29 12.31
CA GLN A 34 -18.26 23.11 13.53
C GLN A 34 -17.96 22.20 14.74
N GLU A 35 -17.25 22.72 15.73
CA GLU A 35 -16.83 21.99 16.93
C GLU A 35 -18.02 21.43 17.75
N ASN A 36 -19.18 22.03 17.63
CA ASN A 36 -20.40 21.63 18.31
C ASN A 36 -21.27 20.63 17.51
N GLU A 37 -20.87 20.28 16.28
CA GLU A 37 -21.58 19.34 15.42
C GLU A 37 -20.93 17.97 15.47
N LYS A 38 -21.78 16.93 15.52
CA LYS A 38 -21.33 15.54 15.48
C LYS A 38 -21.57 14.96 14.10
N VAL A 39 -20.51 14.49 13.46
CA VAL A 39 -20.56 13.83 12.14
C VAL A 39 -20.53 12.32 12.31
N ILE A 40 -21.45 11.64 11.68
CA ILE A 40 -21.50 10.19 11.58
C ILE A 40 -20.95 9.78 10.21
N PHE A 41 -19.87 9.01 10.21
CA PHE A 41 -19.26 8.45 9.02
C PHE A 41 -20.10 7.32 8.44
N PRO A 42 -19.99 7.04 7.13
CA PRO A 42 -20.69 5.94 6.51
C PRO A 42 -20.30 4.59 7.15
N THR A 43 -21.30 3.75 7.37
CA THR A 43 -21.05 2.38 7.86
C THR A 43 -20.49 1.56 6.69
N LEU A 44 -19.21 1.22 6.76
CA LEU A 44 -18.54 0.41 5.77
C LEU A 44 -18.40 -1.02 6.34
N GLU A 45 -18.90 -2.00 5.63
CA GLU A 45 -18.85 -3.41 6.00
C GLU A 45 -17.59 -4.07 5.41
N LYS A 46 -17.69 -5.32 4.97
CA LYS A 46 -16.56 -6.06 4.38
C LYS A 46 -16.23 -5.63 2.95
N GLU A 47 -17.25 -5.21 2.21
CA GLU A 47 -17.10 -4.74 0.84
C GLU A 47 -17.56 -3.27 0.75
N LEU A 48 -16.79 -2.48 0.01
CA LEU A 48 -17.15 -1.10 -0.28
C LEU A 48 -18.20 -1.06 -1.41
N ILE A 49 -17.95 -1.85 -2.46
CA ILE A 49 -18.83 -2.15 -3.59
C ILE A 49 -18.50 -3.58 -4.05
N PRO A 50 -19.36 -4.26 -4.81
CA PRO A 50 -19.05 -5.59 -5.33
C PRO A 50 -17.71 -5.65 -6.06
N GLY A 51 -16.80 -6.46 -5.57
CA GLY A 51 -15.44 -6.63 -6.10
C GLY A 51 -14.37 -5.73 -5.49
N VAL A 52 -14.70 -4.81 -4.59
CA VAL A 52 -13.74 -4.01 -3.83
C VAL A 52 -13.91 -4.30 -2.35
N GLU A 53 -12.94 -5.01 -1.78
CA GLU A 53 -12.96 -5.45 -0.38
C GLU A 53 -12.28 -4.46 0.54
N ILE A 54 -12.74 -4.38 1.78
CA ILE A 54 -12.16 -3.58 2.85
C ILE A 54 -11.27 -4.47 3.70
N VAL A 55 -9.97 -4.21 3.69
CA VAL A 55 -8.95 -4.94 4.46
C VAL A 55 -8.86 -4.42 5.88
N GLY A 56 -8.96 -3.10 6.05
CA GLY A 56 -8.84 -2.46 7.36
C GLY A 56 -9.45 -1.07 7.40
N LYS A 57 -9.73 -0.61 8.61
CA LYS A 57 -10.21 0.75 8.88
C LYS A 57 -9.45 1.33 10.06
N SER A 58 -9.01 2.58 9.95
CA SER A 58 -8.46 3.31 11.09
C SER A 58 -9.59 3.80 12.02
N GLU A 59 -9.22 4.16 13.23
CA GLU A 59 -10.09 4.98 14.07
C GLU A 59 -10.29 6.36 13.43
N ILE A 60 -11.37 7.04 13.84
CA ILE A 60 -11.65 8.39 13.37
C ILE A 60 -10.78 9.37 14.17
N GLU A 61 -9.86 10.00 13.50
CA GLU A 61 -9.00 11.03 14.07
C GLU A 61 -9.64 12.41 13.94
N SER A 62 -9.60 13.21 15.01
CA SER A 62 -10.10 14.58 14.99
C SER A 62 -8.95 15.58 15.12
N LYS A 63 -8.98 16.63 14.30
CA LYS A 63 -8.04 17.72 14.31
C LYS A 63 -8.76 19.08 14.37
N LYS A 64 -8.49 19.88 15.39
CA LYS A 64 -9.00 21.25 15.45
C LYS A 64 -8.24 22.14 14.44
N LEU A 65 -9.00 22.80 13.58
CA LEU A 65 -8.46 23.66 12.52
C LEU A 65 -8.32 25.14 12.96
N GLY A 66 -8.83 25.49 14.14
CA GLY A 66 -9.05 26.88 14.53
C GLY A 66 -10.39 27.40 14.00
N ASP A 67 -10.75 28.62 14.27
CA ASP A 67 -12.04 29.25 13.89
C ASP A 67 -13.28 28.44 14.29
N GLY A 68 -13.20 27.61 15.35
CA GLY A 68 -14.29 26.77 15.83
C GLY A 68 -14.65 25.60 14.91
N ARG A 69 -13.74 25.19 14.01
CA ARG A 69 -13.91 24.03 13.12
C ARG A 69 -13.07 22.84 13.57
N VAL A 70 -13.63 21.67 13.33
CA VAL A 70 -12.96 20.38 13.54
C VAL A 70 -13.00 19.58 12.25
N GLN A 71 -11.87 18.99 11.89
CA GLN A 71 -11.72 18.04 10.79
C GLN A 71 -11.62 16.64 11.36
N TYR A 72 -12.44 15.76 10.85
CA TYR A 72 -12.41 14.32 11.14
C TYR A 72 -11.85 13.58 9.93
N ASN A 73 -10.92 12.67 10.16
CA ASN A 73 -10.30 11.85 9.12
C ASN A 73 -10.43 10.39 9.50
N GLN A 74 -10.71 9.55 8.51
CA GLN A 74 -10.67 8.10 8.62
C GLN A 74 -9.98 7.53 7.39
N SER A 75 -9.03 6.61 7.58
CA SER A 75 -8.40 5.84 6.52
C SER A 75 -9.04 4.47 6.42
N VAL A 76 -9.30 4.03 5.19
CA VAL A 76 -9.88 2.72 4.89
C VAL A 76 -9.00 2.07 3.83
N THR A 77 -8.35 0.97 4.20
CA THR A 77 -7.51 0.19 3.28
C THR A 77 -8.39 -0.73 2.45
N ILE A 78 -8.33 -0.59 1.14
CA ILE A 78 -9.12 -1.36 0.17
C ILE A 78 -8.24 -2.17 -0.75
N THR A 79 -8.77 -3.28 -1.26
CA THR A 79 -8.15 -4.16 -2.25
C THR A 79 -9.18 -4.68 -3.23
N SER A 80 -8.73 -5.20 -4.37
CA SER A 80 -9.57 -5.92 -5.31
C SER A 80 -8.81 -7.07 -5.96
N PHE A 81 -9.52 -8.18 -6.20
CA PHE A 81 -9.00 -9.36 -6.87
C PHE A 81 -9.58 -9.55 -8.28
N THR A 82 -10.29 -8.54 -8.78
CA THR A 82 -10.91 -8.56 -10.10
C THR A 82 -10.34 -7.44 -10.96
N ASP A 83 -9.84 -7.79 -12.14
CA ASP A 83 -9.42 -6.84 -13.17
C ASP A 83 -10.65 -6.11 -13.73
N SER A 84 -10.81 -4.87 -13.31
CA SER A 84 -11.94 -4.03 -13.72
C SER A 84 -11.73 -2.56 -13.36
N LEU A 85 -12.52 -1.70 -14.01
CA LEU A 85 -12.68 -0.31 -13.60
C LEU A 85 -13.90 -0.21 -12.67
N PHE A 86 -13.65 0.08 -11.43
CA PHE A 86 -14.67 0.25 -10.40
C PHE A 86 -15.04 1.73 -10.24
N TYR A 87 -16.33 2.00 -10.13
CA TYR A 87 -16.86 3.30 -9.80
C TYR A 87 -17.48 3.27 -8.40
N ILE A 88 -16.88 4.04 -7.49
CA ILE A 88 -17.31 4.14 -6.10
C ILE A 88 -18.27 5.30 -5.99
N ASN A 89 -19.51 5.00 -5.65
CA ASN A 89 -20.56 5.99 -5.47
C ASN A 89 -20.22 6.94 -4.30
N PRO A 90 -20.77 8.17 -4.33
CA PRO A 90 -20.66 9.10 -3.23
C PRO A 90 -21.10 8.47 -1.90
N LEU A 91 -20.28 8.65 -0.86
CA LEU A 91 -20.53 8.14 0.48
C LEU A 91 -21.33 9.14 1.30
N ALA A 92 -22.32 8.67 2.05
CA ALA A 92 -23.21 9.50 2.85
C ALA A 92 -22.65 9.76 4.24
N PHE A 93 -22.50 11.02 4.59
CA PHE A 93 -22.16 11.48 5.94
C PHE A 93 -23.39 12.13 6.55
N VAL A 94 -23.69 11.80 7.80
CA VAL A 94 -24.87 12.33 8.50
C VAL A 94 -24.43 13.29 9.60
N THR A 95 -25.07 14.48 9.61
CA THR A 95 -24.88 15.44 10.69
C THR A 95 -26.26 15.94 11.15
N GLY A 96 -26.61 15.70 12.41
CA GLY A 96 -27.95 16.04 12.90
C GLY A 96 -29.06 15.38 12.05
N GLU A 97 -29.85 16.20 11.33
CA GLU A 97 -30.92 15.75 10.43
C GLU A 97 -30.48 15.77 8.95
N ASP A 98 -29.30 16.33 8.64
CA ASP A 98 -28.82 16.50 7.28
C ASP A 98 -27.88 15.38 6.84
N THR A 99 -27.97 15.01 5.56
CA THR A 99 -27.07 14.04 4.92
C THR A 99 -26.29 14.73 3.80
N VAL A 100 -24.98 14.69 3.88
CA VAL A 100 -24.08 15.26 2.86
C VAL A 100 -23.32 14.12 2.18
N LEU A 101 -23.30 14.15 0.86
CA LEU A 101 -22.61 13.15 0.04
C LEU A 101 -21.19 13.62 -0.29
N SER A 102 -20.23 12.69 -0.26
CA SER A 102 -18.89 12.93 -0.75
C SER A 102 -18.85 13.01 -2.29
N ASN A 103 -17.68 13.30 -2.84
CA ASN A 103 -17.43 13.06 -4.25
C ASN A 103 -17.39 11.55 -4.56
N SER A 104 -17.65 11.21 -5.81
CA SER A 104 -17.42 9.87 -6.35
C SER A 104 -15.94 9.63 -6.61
N LEU A 105 -15.53 8.36 -6.60
CA LEU A 105 -14.17 7.94 -6.88
C LEU A 105 -14.16 6.86 -7.97
N SER A 106 -13.02 6.66 -8.60
CA SER A 106 -12.79 5.55 -9.53
C SER A 106 -11.52 4.81 -9.15
N LEU A 107 -11.55 3.50 -9.28
CA LEU A 107 -10.43 2.61 -9.02
C LEU A 107 -10.25 1.69 -10.22
N ASN A 108 -9.11 1.78 -10.88
CA ASN A 108 -8.75 0.93 -11.99
C ASN A 108 -7.84 -0.19 -11.48
N VAL A 109 -8.32 -1.43 -11.56
CA VAL A 109 -7.56 -2.61 -11.15
C VAL A 109 -7.10 -3.33 -12.41
N ILE A 110 -5.80 -3.55 -12.52
CA ILE A 110 -5.17 -4.14 -13.70
C ILE A 110 -4.45 -5.43 -13.34
N GLN A 111 -4.45 -6.35 -14.28
CA GLN A 111 -3.60 -7.54 -14.19
C GLN A 111 -2.22 -7.20 -14.76
N PRO A 112 -1.13 -7.34 -13.97
CA PRO A 112 0.21 -6.93 -14.41
C PRO A 112 0.81 -7.82 -15.50
N PHE A 113 0.19 -8.98 -15.77
CA PHE A 113 0.65 -9.93 -16.78
C PHE A 113 -0.54 -10.39 -17.62
N GLU A 114 -0.44 -10.26 -18.93
CA GLU A 114 -1.27 -11.04 -19.83
C GLU A 114 -0.76 -12.49 -19.78
N VAL A 115 -1.54 -13.36 -19.15
CA VAL A 115 -1.29 -14.81 -19.25
C VAL A 115 -1.77 -15.22 -20.63
N ASP A 116 -0.86 -15.26 -21.60
CA ASP A 116 -1.16 -15.88 -22.89
C ASP A 116 -1.37 -17.37 -22.66
N SER A 117 -2.63 -17.77 -22.57
CA SER A 117 -3.03 -19.18 -22.34
C SER A 117 -2.66 -20.11 -23.49
N THR A 118 -2.14 -19.58 -24.59
CA THR A 118 -1.62 -20.35 -25.72
C THR A 118 -0.16 -20.77 -25.55
N ASP A 119 0.59 -20.11 -24.67
CA ASP A 119 1.97 -20.46 -24.36
C ASP A 119 2.02 -21.36 -23.13
N ILE A 120 1.86 -22.68 -23.32
CA ILE A 120 2.04 -23.73 -22.30
C ILE A 120 3.54 -23.88 -21.92
N ALA A 121 4.40 -23.00 -22.38
CA ALA A 121 5.79 -22.95 -21.98
C ALA A 121 5.86 -22.48 -20.52
N ILE A 122 5.98 -23.44 -19.60
CA ILE A 122 6.38 -23.18 -18.23
C ILE A 122 7.68 -22.40 -18.29
N THR A 123 7.60 -21.10 -18.03
CA THR A 123 8.78 -20.23 -17.97
C THR A 123 9.70 -20.82 -16.91
N ASP A 124 10.87 -21.26 -17.34
CA ASP A 124 11.83 -21.96 -16.48
C ASP A 124 12.14 -21.10 -15.24
N ILE A 125 12.13 -21.75 -14.10
CA ILE A 125 12.43 -21.10 -12.82
C ILE A 125 13.83 -20.49 -12.96
N LYS A 126 13.97 -19.21 -12.64
CA LYS A 126 15.26 -18.51 -12.62
C LYS A 126 16.33 -19.42 -12.04
N ASN A 127 17.31 -19.78 -12.85
CA ASN A 127 18.42 -20.64 -12.42
C ASN A 127 19.05 -20.11 -11.15
N VAL A 128 19.26 -21.01 -10.18
CA VAL A 128 19.98 -20.68 -8.96
C VAL A 128 21.35 -20.15 -9.34
N TYR A 129 21.62 -18.89 -9.01
CA TYR A 129 22.92 -18.27 -9.21
C TYR A 129 23.96 -19.04 -8.41
N ARG A 130 24.80 -19.82 -9.10
CA ARG A 130 25.96 -20.46 -8.49
C ARG A 130 27.09 -19.43 -8.48
N ALA A 131 27.38 -18.87 -7.31
CA ALA A 131 28.52 -17.98 -7.15
C ALA A 131 29.80 -18.70 -7.60
N PRO A 132 30.59 -18.15 -8.52
CA PRO A 132 31.84 -18.76 -8.94
C PRO A 132 32.79 -18.82 -7.73
N ILE A 133 33.21 -20.03 -7.36
CA ILE A 133 34.23 -20.19 -6.32
C ILE A 133 35.53 -19.65 -6.90
N TRP A 134 36.06 -18.59 -6.31
CA TRP A 134 37.28 -17.94 -6.79
C TRP A 134 38.51 -18.77 -6.36
N TRP A 135 38.80 -19.79 -7.16
CA TRP A 135 39.91 -20.73 -6.93
C TRP A 135 41.27 -20.05 -6.78
N TRP A 136 41.48 -18.92 -7.43
CA TRP A 136 42.70 -18.14 -7.34
C TRP A 136 42.98 -17.63 -5.91
N GLY A 137 41.96 -17.32 -5.15
CA GLY A 137 42.11 -16.93 -3.74
C GLY A 137 42.61 -18.07 -2.89
N ILE A 138 42.03 -19.28 -3.08
CA ILE A 138 42.44 -20.48 -2.33
C ILE A 138 43.86 -20.89 -2.72
N LEU A 139 44.19 -20.88 -4.02
CA LEU A 139 45.51 -21.26 -4.53
C LEU A 139 46.64 -20.39 -3.96
N ARG A 140 46.41 -19.09 -3.77
CA ARG A 140 47.43 -18.16 -3.16
C ARG A 140 47.73 -18.54 -1.73
N TRP A 141 46.76 -18.89 -0.93
CA TRP A 141 46.95 -19.30 0.47
C TRP A 141 47.65 -20.66 0.59
N VAL A 142 47.31 -21.60 -0.30
CA VAL A 142 47.98 -22.91 -0.37
C VAL A 142 49.44 -22.75 -0.76
N LEU A 143 49.76 -21.94 -1.77
CA LEU A 143 51.15 -21.65 -2.15
C LEU A 143 51.94 -21.02 -1.01
N LEU A 144 51.34 -20.06 -0.31
CA LEU A 144 52.01 -19.40 0.83
C LEU A 144 52.31 -20.39 1.97
N ALA A 145 51.36 -21.30 2.25
CA ALA A 145 51.59 -22.36 3.26
C ALA A 145 52.70 -23.32 2.86
N ILE A 146 52.84 -23.71 1.57
CA ILE A 146 53.90 -24.58 1.07
C ILE A 146 55.27 -23.88 1.19
N VAL A 147 55.37 -22.59 0.85
CA VAL A 147 56.59 -21.81 0.98
C VAL A 147 57.04 -21.69 2.44
N LEU A 148 56.13 -21.43 3.36
CA LEU A 148 56.44 -21.36 4.79
C LEU A 148 56.90 -22.70 5.35
N ALA A 149 56.24 -23.79 4.95
CA ALA A 149 56.64 -25.14 5.35
C ALA A 149 58.05 -25.49 4.82
N GLY A 150 58.32 -25.16 3.56
CA GLY A 150 59.64 -25.38 2.96
C GLY A 150 60.76 -24.56 3.65
N ALA A 151 60.47 -23.31 3.97
CA ALA A 151 61.43 -22.46 4.72
C ALA A 151 61.70 -22.98 6.15
N SER A 152 60.70 -23.48 6.84
CA SER A 152 60.85 -24.05 8.19
C SER A 152 61.69 -25.33 8.19
N VAL A 153 61.51 -26.20 7.20
CA VAL A 153 62.33 -27.40 7.02
C VAL A 153 63.73 -27.04 6.65
N GLY A 154 63.94 -26.08 5.75
CA GLY A 154 65.24 -25.60 5.36
C GLY A 154 66.04 -25.00 6.56
N ALA A 155 65.38 -24.23 7.41
CA ALA A 155 65.97 -23.67 8.63
C ALA A 155 66.29 -24.72 9.68
N TYR A 156 65.59 -25.85 9.68
CA TYR A 156 65.93 -26.97 10.62
C TYR A 156 67.11 -27.77 10.20
N TYR A 157 67.46 -27.85 8.89
CA TYR A 157 68.61 -28.59 8.37
C TYR A 157 69.86 -27.74 8.16
N LEU A 158 69.79 -26.44 8.31
CA LEU A 158 70.98 -25.53 8.34
C LEU A 158 71.49 -25.33 9.76
#